data_4994a848c9813f88ad22da04b7f9fd0f
#
_entry.id   4994a848c9813f88ad22da04b7f9fd0f
#
_cell.length_a   1.000
_cell.length_b   1.000
_cell.length_c   1.000
_cell.angle_alpha   90.00
_cell.angle_beta   90.00
_cell.angle_gamma   90.00
#
_symmetry.space_group_name_H-M   'P 1'
#
loop_
_entity.id
_entity.type
_entity.pdbx_description
1 polymer ?
#
loop_
_entity_poly.entity_id
_entity_poly.type
_entity_poly.pdbx_seq_one_letter_code
_entity_poly.pdbx_strand_id
1 'polypeptide(L)'
;MKNVYGKLMKNSIVVTGGGTGGHLSVAKSLIYEFHKRGYKVIFIGSTKGADKDWFENESKLSKAYFLDTKGVVNQGKLGKIKSLYMILKAMVKVLKIYKEHNIAKVISVGGFSAAPASFASIFSKVDFYIHEQNSVMGKLNSITSKFAKEIFSSYDKSSTIKDYPINQEFFKHQRIRNELKTIIFLGGSQGATAINNFAIKIAPLLKEKNINIIHQTGKNDYKRIKEEYKKLNIEVKIFDFTTNILEYMNKADFAISRSGASTLWELSALGLPALYIPYPFAAANHQYFNAKFLLDDNLCLLKKQEDLKTEVLENILNTNIEDISKNLISSISKNGVVKIVDKILS
;
A
#
# COMPACT_ATOMS: atom_id res chain seq x y z
N MET A 1 0.98 -7.94 -34.60
CA MET A 1 -0.26 -8.73 -34.54
C MET A 1 -1.41 -7.81 -34.15
N LYS A 2 -2.52 -7.84 -34.87
CA LYS A 2 -3.75 -7.12 -34.51
C LYS A 2 -4.59 -8.01 -33.58
N ASN A 3 -5.19 -7.42 -32.55
CA ASN A 3 -6.18 -8.15 -31.76
C ASN A 3 -7.50 -8.31 -32.57
N VAL A 4 -8.47 -9.08 -32.04
CA VAL A 4 -9.78 -9.37 -32.66
C VAL A 4 -10.55 -8.10 -33.10
N TYR A 5 -10.14 -6.91 -32.67
CA TYR A 5 -10.72 -5.60 -33.00
C TYR A 5 -9.82 -4.72 -33.88
N GLY A 6 -8.78 -5.26 -34.51
CA GLY A 6 -7.95 -4.53 -35.46
C GLY A 6 -7.01 -3.46 -34.88
N LYS A 7 -6.92 -3.31 -33.56
CA LYS A 7 -5.97 -2.40 -32.90
C LYS A 7 -4.57 -3.00 -32.88
N LEU A 8 -3.56 -2.23 -33.34
CA LEU A 8 -2.15 -2.55 -33.13
C LEU A 8 -1.90 -2.79 -31.64
N MET A 9 -1.37 -3.98 -31.28
CA MET A 9 -1.02 -4.27 -29.91
C MET A 9 0.14 -3.36 -29.50
N LYS A 10 -0.08 -2.54 -28.49
CA LYS A 10 0.95 -1.67 -27.93
C LYS A 10 2.05 -2.50 -27.25
N ASN A 11 3.25 -1.94 -27.13
CA ASN A 11 4.39 -2.56 -26.48
C ASN A 11 4.05 -3.05 -25.07
N SER A 12 4.74 -4.09 -24.62
CA SER A 12 4.55 -4.63 -23.29
C SER A 12 5.23 -3.75 -22.23
N ILE A 13 4.58 -3.62 -21.08
CA ILE A 13 5.06 -2.87 -19.92
C ILE A 13 5.22 -3.81 -18.74
N VAL A 14 6.30 -3.66 -17.98
CA VAL A 14 6.49 -4.36 -16.72
C VAL A 14 6.17 -3.45 -15.55
N VAL A 15 5.34 -3.97 -14.64
CA VAL A 15 5.18 -3.44 -13.28
C VAL A 15 5.85 -4.42 -12.33
N THR A 16 6.73 -3.91 -11.46
CA THR A 16 7.49 -4.75 -10.54
C THR A 16 7.54 -4.14 -9.15
N GLY A 17 7.56 -5.00 -8.15
CA GLY A 17 7.66 -4.61 -6.76
C GLY A 17 6.53 -5.19 -5.92
N GLY A 18 6.78 -5.29 -4.61
CA GLY A 18 5.84 -5.95 -3.73
C GLY A 18 6.47 -6.36 -2.40
N GLY A 19 6.15 -7.58 -1.97
CA GLY A 19 6.52 -8.12 -0.67
C GLY A 19 5.57 -7.71 0.45
N THR A 20 4.93 -6.55 0.36
CA THR A 20 3.91 -6.08 1.31
C THR A 20 2.68 -5.55 0.59
N GLY A 21 1.53 -5.58 1.26
CA GLY A 21 0.25 -5.12 0.68
C GLY A 21 0.30 -3.68 0.17
N GLY A 22 1.07 -2.81 0.80
CA GLY A 22 1.21 -1.41 0.38
C GLY A 22 1.82 -1.27 -1.02
N HIS A 23 2.94 -1.93 -1.30
CA HIS A 23 3.53 -1.93 -2.64
C HIS A 23 2.59 -2.57 -3.67
N LEU A 24 1.90 -3.64 -3.28
CA LEU A 24 1.00 -4.38 -4.17
C LEU A 24 -0.26 -3.58 -4.53
N SER A 25 -0.78 -2.75 -3.62
CA SER A 25 -1.90 -1.84 -3.91
C SER A 25 -1.53 -0.82 -4.99
N VAL A 26 -0.34 -0.20 -4.88
CA VAL A 26 0.18 0.72 -5.92
C VAL A 26 0.40 0.00 -7.24
N ALA A 27 1.05 -1.17 -7.21
CA ALA A 27 1.26 -1.99 -8.41
C ALA A 27 -0.07 -2.31 -9.10
N LYS A 28 -1.08 -2.71 -8.34
CA LYS A 28 -2.43 -3.02 -8.86
C LYS A 28 -3.08 -1.82 -9.53
N SER A 29 -3.00 -0.65 -8.94
CA SER A 29 -3.54 0.59 -9.52
C SER A 29 -2.90 0.91 -10.87
N LEU A 30 -1.57 0.80 -10.97
CA LEU A 30 -0.82 1.01 -12.21
C LEU A 30 -1.15 -0.05 -13.27
N ILE A 31 -1.22 -1.33 -12.89
CA ILE A 31 -1.59 -2.45 -13.78
C ILE A 31 -2.96 -2.19 -14.41
N TYR A 32 -3.95 -1.79 -13.60
CA TYR A 32 -5.31 -1.54 -14.06
C TYR A 32 -5.36 -0.36 -15.04
N GLU A 33 -4.66 0.72 -14.77
CA GLU A 33 -4.64 1.89 -15.66
C GLU A 33 -3.90 1.59 -16.98
N PHE A 34 -2.76 0.89 -16.97
CA PHE A 34 -2.09 0.45 -18.20
C PHE A 34 -2.96 -0.50 -19.02
N HIS A 35 -3.61 -1.46 -18.37
CA HIS A 35 -4.54 -2.39 -19.03
C HIS A 35 -5.71 -1.65 -19.69
N LYS A 36 -6.34 -0.71 -18.99
CA LYS A 36 -7.42 0.15 -19.50
C LYS A 36 -7.00 0.90 -20.76
N ARG A 37 -5.73 1.27 -20.90
CA ARG A 37 -5.18 1.93 -22.10
C ARG A 37 -4.74 0.97 -23.19
N GLY A 38 -5.00 -0.33 -23.03
CA GLY A 38 -4.75 -1.36 -24.04
C GLY A 38 -3.30 -1.83 -24.12
N TYR A 39 -2.48 -1.62 -23.07
CA TYR A 39 -1.13 -2.17 -22.99
C TYR A 39 -1.17 -3.61 -22.48
N LYS A 40 -0.21 -4.42 -22.94
CA LYS A 40 0.09 -5.72 -22.32
C LYS A 40 0.90 -5.48 -21.07
N VAL A 41 0.33 -5.82 -19.91
CA VAL A 41 1.00 -5.63 -18.63
C VAL A 41 1.53 -6.96 -18.12
N ILE A 42 2.81 -6.96 -17.74
CA ILE A 42 3.48 -8.10 -17.12
C ILE A 42 3.86 -7.71 -15.71
N PHE A 43 3.56 -8.56 -14.74
CA PHE A 43 4.02 -8.38 -13.38
C PHE A 43 5.24 -9.25 -13.11
N ILE A 44 6.26 -8.68 -12.46
CA ILE A 44 7.42 -9.42 -11.97
C ILE A 44 7.54 -9.19 -10.47
N GLY A 45 7.36 -10.24 -9.68
CA GLY A 45 7.41 -10.24 -8.23
C GLY A 45 8.23 -11.38 -7.66
N SER A 46 8.03 -11.67 -6.38
CA SER A 46 8.71 -12.74 -5.64
C SER A 46 7.78 -13.89 -5.30
N THR A 47 8.35 -15.10 -5.18
CA THR A 47 7.67 -16.24 -4.55
C THR A 47 7.54 -16.08 -3.03
N LYS A 48 8.19 -15.07 -2.46
CA LYS A 48 8.14 -14.71 -1.03
C LYS A 48 7.28 -13.47 -0.83
N GLY A 49 6.61 -13.39 0.30
CA GLY A 49 5.66 -12.30 0.58
C GLY A 49 4.28 -12.57 -0.03
N ALA A 50 3.51 -11.52 -0.26
CA ALA A 50 2.12 -11.61 -0.70
C ALA A 50 1.94 -11.45 -2.24
N ASP A 51 3.02 -11.34 -3.01
CA ASP A 51 2.98 -11.01 -4.43
C ASP A 51 2.15 -12.03 -5.24
N LYS A 52 2.32 -13.33 -4.91
CA LYS A 52 1.62 -14.42 -5.56
C LYS A 52 0.12 -14.39 -5.24
N ASP A 53 -0.23 -14.20 -3.99
CA ASP A 53 -1.64 -14.14 -3.54
C ASP A 53 -2.42 -13.01 -4.25
N TRP A 54 -1.73 -11.91 -4.60
CA TRP A 54 -2.35 -10.77 -5.26
C TRP A 54 -2.45 -10.90 -6.78
N PHE A 55 -1.47 -11.54 -7.44
CA PHE A 55 -1.31 -11.41 -8.89
C PHE A 55 -1.25 -12.74 -9.66
N GLU A 56 -1.30 -13.90 -9.01
CA GLU A 56 -1.27 -15.20 -9.72
C GLU A 56 -2.46 -15.34 -10.68
N ASN A 57 -3.65 -14.90 -10.24
CA ASN A 57 -4.90 -15.01 -11.01
C ASN A 57 -5.46 -13.64 -11.43
N GLU A 58 -4.62 -12.59 -11.51
CA GLU A 58 -5.08 -11.25 -11.87
C GLU A 58 -5.37 -11.15 -13.37
N SER A 59 -6.63 -11.00 -13.73
CA SER A 59 -7.13 -11.01 -15.11
C SER A 59 -6.67 -9.83 -15.97
N LYS A 60 -6.16 -8.75 -15.37
CA LYS A 60 -5.65 -7.58 -16.09
C LYS A 60 -4.19 -7.72 -16.50
N LEU A 61 -3.52 -8.80 -16.07
CA LEU A 61 -2.17 -9.13 -16.48
C LEU A 61 -2.15 -10.02 -17.70
N SER A 62 -1.24 -9.74 -18.63
CA SER A 62 -0.92 -10.68 -19.71
C SER A 62 -0.12 -11.86 -19.19
N LYS A 63 0.76 -11.63 -18.22
CA LYS A 63 1.57 -12.66 -17.55
C LYS A 63 2.04 -12.16 -16.18
N ALA A 64 2.17 -13.07 -15.21
CA ALA A 64 2.85 -12.83 -13.95
C ALA A 64 4.04 -13.80 -13.80
N TYR A 65 5.17 -13.29 -13.34
CA TYR A 65 6.38 -14.04 -13.04
C TYR A 65 6.75 -13.86 -11.58
N PHE A 66 6.93 -14.97 -10.87
CA PHE A 66 7.34 -14.97 -9.46
C PHE A 66 8.72 -15.60 -9.35
N LEU A 67 9.70 -14.80 -8.94
CA LEU A 67 11.10 -15.20 -8.87
C LEU A 67 11.46 -15.52 -7.42
N ASP A 68 12.33 -16.52 -7.23
CA ASP A 68 12.82 -16.85 -5.90
C ASP A 68 13.85 -15.79 -5.46
N THR A 69 13.37 -14.79 -4.73
CA THR A 69 14.15 -13.68 -4.20
C THR A 69 13.86 -13.47 -2.72
N LYS A 70 14.83 -12.92 -2.00
CA LYS A 70 14.70 -12.59 -0.58
C LYS A 70 15.30 -11.22 -0.30
N GLY A 71 14.71 -10.49 0.63
CA GLY A 71 15.23 -9.19 1.05
C GLY A 71 16.65 -9.30 1.63
N VAL A 72 17.50 -8.32 1.34
CA VAL A 72 18.88 -8.23 1.85
C VAL A 72 18.91 -7.59 3.23
N VAL A 73 17.92 -6.77 3.56
CA VAL A 73 17.81 -6.05 4.83
C VAL A 73 17.51 -7.02 5.97
N ASN A 74 18.08 -6.76 7.15
CA ASN A 74 17.93 -7.60 8.37
C ASN A 74 18.47 -9.03 8.24
N GLN A 75 19.50 -9.22 7.38
CA GLN A 75 20.22 -10.48 7.23
C GLN A 75 21.63 -10.34 7.79
N GLY A 76 22.16 -11.40 8.38
CA GLY A 76 23.59 -11.49 8.70
C GLY A 76 24.47 -11.48 7.43
N LYS A 77 25.81 -11.35 7.57
CA LYS A 77 26.74 -11.24 6.42
C LYS A 77 26.54 -12.34 5.36
N LEU A 78 26.49 -13.61 5.75
CA LEU A 78 26.25 -14.75 4.85
C LEU A 78 24.86 -14.69 4.19
N GLY A 79 23.84 -14.29 4.94
CA GLY A 79 22.49 -14.12 4.40
C GLY A 79 22.40 -13.01 3.34
N LYS A 80 23.12 -11.91 3.50
CA LYS A 80 23.22 -10.83 2.51
C LYS A 80 23.87 -11.31 1.22
N ILE A 81 24.98 -12.06 1.30
CA ILE A 81 25.66 -12.61 0.12
C ILE A 81 24.74 -13.57 -0.63
N LYS A 82 24.06 -14.48 0.10
CA LYS A 82 23.09 -15.40 -0.51
C LYS A 82 21.94 -14.67 -1.20
N SER A 83 21.37 -13.65 -0.54
CA SER A 83 20.29 -12.85 -1.13
C SER A 83 20.75 -12.10 -2.38
N LEU A 84 21.96 -11.54 -2.38
CA LEU A 84 22.54 -10.86 -3.54
C LEU A 84 22.73 -11.84 -4.72
N TYR A 85 23.27 -13.03 -4.47
CA TYR A 85 23.41 -14.07 -5.47
C TYR A 85 22.04 -14.46 -6.09
N MET A 86 21.00 -14.62 -5.25
CA MET A 86 19.65 -14.91 -5.73
C MET A 86 19.09 -13.79 -6.60
N ILE A 87 19.32 -12.54 -6.23
CA ILE A 87 18.91 -11.36 -7.02
C ILE A 87 19.62 -11.37 -8.38
N LEU A 88 20.94 -11.62 -8.44
CA LEU A 88 21.69 -11.67 -9.69
C LEU A 88 21.20 -12.81 -10.60
N LYS A 89 20.98 -14.00 -10.05
CA LYS A 89 20.41 -15.14 -10.79
C LYS A 89 19.01 -14.83 -11.34
N ALA A 90 18.17 -14.16 -10.55
CA ALA A 90 16.83 -13.75 -10.95
C ALA A 90 16.89 -12.63 -12.02
N MET A 91 17.83 -11.69 -11.93
CA MET A 91 18.05 -10.65 -12.93
C MET A 91 18.32 -11.24 -14.32
N VAL A 92 19.15 -12.29 -14.44
CA VAL A 92 19.40 -12.97 -15.74
C VAL A 92 18.10 -13.53 -16.32
N LYS A 93 17.21 -14.09 -15.49
CA LYS A 93 15.88 -14.54 -15.94
C LYS A 93 15.02 -13.37 -16.43
N VAL A 94 15.07 -12.24 -15.72
CA VAL A 94 14.32 -11.04 -16.10
C VAL A 94 14.78 -10.48 -17.45
N LEU A 95 16.08 -10.46 -17.72
CA LEU A 95 16.61 -10.04 -19.03
C LEU A 95 16.07 -10.90 -20.19
N LYS A 96 15.90 -12.21 -19.96
CA LYS A 96 15.25 -13.10 -20.93
C LYS A 96 13.76 -12.75 -21.10
N ILE A 97 13.04 -12.50 -20.00
CA ILE A 97 11.62 -12.08 -20.02
C ILE A 97 11.47 -10.76 -20.80
N TYR A 98 12.37 -9.79 -20.58
CA TYR A 98 12.34 -8.51 -21.30
C TYR A 98 12.49 -8.69 -22.80
N LYS A 99 13.40 -9.56 -23.22
CA LYS A 99 13.60 -9.89 -24.63
C LYS A 99 12.40 -10.66 -25.23
N GLU A 100 11.91 -11.67 -24.53
CA GLU A 100 10.77 -12.52 -24.96
C GLU A 100 9.51 -11.69 -25.22
N HIS A 101 9.24 -10.74 -24.35
CA HIS A 101 8.02 -9.93 -24.41
C HIS A 101 8.19 -8.56 -25.05
N ASN A 102 9.36 -8.23 -25.62
CA ASN A 102 9.67 -6.91 -26.18
C ASN A 102 9.31 -5.76 -25.22
N ILE A 103 9.83 -5.83 -23.99
CA ILE A 103 9.54 -4.84 -22.96
C ILE A 103 10.14 -3.49 -23.35
N ALA A 104 9.33 -2.44 -23.38
CA ALA A 104 9.77 -1.08 -23.66
C ALA A 104 9.94 -0.25 -22.38
N LYS A 105 9.06 -0.45 -21.42
CA LYS A 105 9.01 0.37 -20.20
C LYS A 105 8.84 -0.52 -18.96
N VAL A 106 9.51 -0.13 -17.88
CA VAL A 106 9.46 -0.82 -16.59
C VAL A 106 9.19 0.22 -15.51
N ILE A 107 8.19 -0.02 -14.66
CA ILE A 107 7.97 0.76 -13.45
C ILE A 107 8.14 -0.11 -12.20
N SER A 108 9.03 0.32 -11.31
CA SER A 108 9.24 -0.26 -9.98
C SER A 108 8.43 0.51 -8.94
N VAL A 109 7.64 -0.21 -8.15
CA VAL A 109 6.98 0.35 -6.97
C VAL A 109 7.79 0.10 -5.69
N GLY A 110 9.00 -0.46 -5.81
CA GLY A 110 9.87 -0.75 -4.67
C GLY A 110 9.58 -2.09 -3.99
N GLY A 111 10.13 -2.23 -2.78
CA GLY A 111 10.13 -3.51 -2.07
C GLY A 111 11.25 -4.45 -2.56
N PHE A 112 11.51 -5.50 -1.79
CA PHE A 112 12.61 -6.43 -2.12
C PHE A 112 12.35 -7.23 -3.41
N SER A 113 11.12 -7.46 -3.76
CA SER A 113 10.73 -8.24 -4.95
C SER A 113 10.99 -7.49 -6.26
N ALA A 114 11.11 -6.16 -6.22
CA ALA A 114 11.45 -5.35 -7.40
C ALA A 114 12.93 -5.46 -7.81
N ALA A 115 13.83 -5.90 -6.92
CA ALA A 115 15.26 -5.81 -7.14
C ALA A 115 15.74 -6.46 -8.45
N PRO A 116 15.33 -7.69 -8.82
CA PRO A 116 15.79 -8.29 -10.08
C PRO A 116 15.40 -7.50 -11.33
N ALA A 117 14.15 -7.00 -11.36
CA ALA A 117 13.65 -6.24 -12.50
C ALA A 117 14.25 -4.83 -12.56
N SER A 118 14.40 -4.16 -11.42
CA SER A 118 15.07 -2.85 -11.36
C SER A 118 16.53 -2.94 -11.84
N PHE A 119 17.28 -3.93 -11.37
CA PHE A 119 18.66 -4.12 -11.85
C PHE A 119 18.73 -4.55 -13.33
N ALA A 120 17.83 -5.42 -13.77
CA ALA A 120 17.75 -5.80 -15.19
C ALA A 120 17.50 -4.57 -16.08
N SER A 121 16.69 -3.61 -15.62
CA SER A 121 16.42 -2.37 -16.37
C SER A 121 17.65 -1.51 -16.56
N ILE A 122 18.60 -1.51 -15.62
CA ILE A 122 19.87 -0.78 -15.73
C ILE A 122 20.75 -1.35 -16.86
N PHE A 123 20.71 -2.67 -17.07
CA PHE A 123 21.53 -3.36 -18.07
C PHE A 123 20.80 -3.62 -19.39
N SER A 124 19.62 -3.07 -19.57
CA SER A 124 18.81 -3.21 -20.78
C SER A 124 18.42 -1.82 -21.34
N LYS A 125 17.99 -1.80 -22.61
CA LYS A 125 17.54 -0.56 -23.28
C LYS A 125 16.05 -0.27 -23.02
N VAL A 126 15.58 -0.47 -21.77
CA VAL A 126 14.20 -0.19 -21.38
C VAL A 126 14.12 1.14 -20.65
N ASP A 127 13.03 1.86 -20.84
CA ASP A 127 12.74 3.05 -20.04
C ASP A 127 12.37 2.64 -18.63
N PHE A 128 13.14 3.04 -17.65
CA PHE A 128 12.96 2.67 -16.26
C PHE A 128 12.39 3.82 -15.43
N TYR A 129 11.34 3.54 -14.68
CA TYR A 129 10.63 4.47 -13.80
C TYR A 129 10.53 3.91 -12.40
N ILE A 130 10.46 4.80 -11.42
CA ILE A 130 10.29 4.43 -10.00
C ILE A 130 9.10 5.18 -9.43
N HIS A 131 8.25 4.50 -8.69
CA HIS A 131 7.32 5.12 -7.77
C HIS A 131 7.78 4.84 -6.33
N GLU A 132 8.14 5.92 -5.60
CA GLU A 132 8.42 5.82 -4.17
C GLU A 132 7.15 6.16 -3.39
N GLN A 133 6.67 5.20 -2.64
CA GLN A 133 5.40 5.33 -1.95
C GLN A 133 5.51 5.93 -0.54
N ASN A 134 6.69 5.86 0.08
CA ASN A 134 6.91 6.35 1.43
C ASN A 134 7.59 7.73 1.42
N SER A 135 7.43 8.44 2.53
CA SER A 135 8.11 9.70 2.77
C SER A 135 9.65 9.59 2.87
N VAL A 136 10.14 8.40 3.18
CA VAL A 136 11.57 8.09 3.19
C VAL A 136 11.85 7.05 2.11
N MET A 137 12.72 7.41 1.18
CA MET A 137 13.06 6.55 0.05
C MET A 137 13.66 5.22 0.48
N GLY A 138 13.10 4.12 -0.03
CA GLY A 138 13.60 2.77 0.24
C GLY A 138 14.99 2.53 -0.36
N LYS A 139 15.80 1.66 0.25
CA LYS A 139 17.18 1.39 -0.17
C LYS A 139 17.30 0.97 -1.64
N LEU A 140 16.41 0.12 -2.14
CA LEU A 140 16.44 -0.30 -3.53
C LEU A 140 16.23 0.90 -4.45
N ASN A 141 15.18 1.68 -4.22
CA ASN A 141 14.86 2.86 -5.01
C ASN A 141 16.01 3.88 -4.95
N SER A 142 16.62 4.09 -3.78
CA SER A 142 17.78 4.97 -3.64
C SER A 142 18.99 4.54 -4.49
N ILE A 143 19.27 3.22 -4.57
CA ILE A 143 20.38 2.71 -5.40
C ILE A 143 20.06 2.83 -6.88
N THR A 144 18.82 2.57 -7.28
CA THR A 144 18.42 2.52 -8.70
C THR A 144 17.91 3.86 -9.24
N SER A 145 17.68 4.85 -8.37
CA SER A 145 17.16 6.19 -8.74
C SER A 145 17.98 6.91 -9.81
N LYS A 146 19.30 6.78 -9.77
CA LYS A 146 20.23 7.40 -10.71
C LYS A 146 20.08 6.91 -12.16
N PHE A 147 19.41 5.78 -12.35
CA PHE A 147 19.18 5.14 -13.65
C PHE A 147 17.73 5.26 -14.11
N ALA A 148 16.86 5.80 -13.26
CA ALA A 148 15.47 6.00 -13.62
C ALA A 148 15.31 7.26 -14.50
N LYS A 149 14.46 7.17 -15.52
CA LYS A 149 14.04 8.33 -16.31
C LYS A 149 13.31 9.34 -15.45
N GLU A 150 12.47 8.82 -14.54
CA GLU A 150 11.71 9.66 -13.63
C GLU A 150 11.35 8.90 -12.35
N ILE A 151 11.22 9.66 -11.26
CA ILE A 151 10.82 9.17 -9.95
C ILE A 151 9.57 9.92 -9.53
N PHE A 152 8.50 9.17 -9.25
CA PHE A 152 7.25 9.71 -8.75
C PHE A 152 7.17 9.51 -7.24
N SER A 153 6.85 10.55 -6.50
CA SER A 153 6.66 10.48 -5.05
C SER A 153 5.72 11.57 -4.57
N SER A 154 4.80 11.23 -3.70
CA SER A 154 3.87 12.21 -3.10
C SER A 154 4.52 13.03 -1.98
N TYR A 155 5.68 12.64 -1.52
CA TYR A 155 6.40 13.28 -0.41
C TYR A 155 7.62 14.10 -0.87
N ASP A 156 8.14 13.85 -2.07
CA ASP A 156 9.30 14.56 -2.60
C ASP A 156 8.86 15.83 -3.34
N LYS A 157 9.36 16.98 -2.88
CA LYS A 157 9.08 18.29 -3.49
C LYS A 157 9.58 18.39 -4.93
N SER A 158 10.60 17.62 -5.31
CA SER A 158 11.16 17.58 -6.66
C SER A 158 10.39 16.70 -7.64
N SER A 159 9.48 15.84 -7.15
CA SER A 159 8.65 15.00 -8.02
C SER A 159 7.73 15.84 -8.91
N THR A 160 7.71 15.52 -10.19
CA THR A 160 6.84 16.18 -11.19
C THR A 160 5.37 15.88 -10.97
N ILE A 161 5.07 14.70 -10.40
CA ILE A 161 3.72 14.27 -10.03
C ILE A 161 3.74 13.85 -8.56
N LYS A 162 3.01 14.61 -7.74
CA LYS A 162 2.88 14.39 -6.29
C LYS A 162 1.62 13.64 -5.90
N ASP A 163 0.75 13.40 -6.86
CA ASP A 163 -0.49 12.68 -6.62
C ASP A 163 -0.19 11.19 -6.36
N TYR A 164 -0.71 10.65 -5.27
CA TYR A 164 -0.54 9.21 -4.98
C TYR A 164 -1.41 8.35 -5.90
N PRO A 165 -0.92 7.22 -6.43
CA PRO A 165 -1.65 6.37 -7.36
C PRO A 165 -2.67 5.45 -6.65
N ILE A 166 -3.72 6.04 -6.10
CA ILE A 166 -4.81 5.33 -5.43
C ILE A 166 -5.71 4.65 -6.49
N ASN A 167 -6.23 3.49 -6.14
CA ASN A 167 -7.26 2.85 -6.97
C ASN A 167 -8.52 3.73 -7.04
N GLN A 168 -9.02 3.98 -8.26
CA GLN A 168 -10.17 4.84 -8.52
C GLN A 168 -11.45 4.41 -7.79
N GLU A 169 -11.58 3.14 -7.43
CA GLU A 169 -12.73 2.65 -6.67
C GLU A 169 -12.87 3.32 -5.28
N PHE A 170 -11.77 3.71 -4.63
CA PHE A 170 -11.84 4.43 -3.36
C PHE A 170 -12.54 5.78 -3.51
N PHE A 171 -12.26 6.51 -4.58
CA PHE A 171 -12.89 7.80 -4.85
C PHE A 171 -14.39 7.71 -5.19
N LYS A 172 -14.84 6.59 -5.76
CA LYS A 172 -16.27 6.36 -6.02
C LYS A 172 -17.08 6.17 -4.73
N HIS A 173 -16.43 5.74 -3.65
CA HIS A 173 -17.04 5.51 -2.34
C HIS A 173 -16.72 6.64 -1.34
N GLN A 174 -16.21 7.77 -1.83
CA GLN A 174 -15.90 8.95 -1.04
C GLN A 174 -17.17 9.53 -0.43
N ARG A 175 -17.17 9.76 0.88
CA ARG A 175 -18.28 10.41 1.59
C ARG A 175 -17.80 11.25 2.76
N ILE A 176 -18.55 12.28 3.12
CA ILE A 176 -18.35 13.04 4.36
C ILE A 176 -18.83 12.19 5.54
N ARG A 177 -18.02 12.11 6.62
CA ARG A 177 -18.35 11.48 7.90
C ARG A 177 -18.71 12.59 8.89
N ASN A 178 -19.95 12.61 9.32
CA ASN A 178 -20.48 13.63 10.23
C ASN A 178 -20.85 13.09 11.61
N GLU A 179 -20.88 11.76 11.76
CA GLU A 179 -21.23 11.10 13.02
C GLU A 179 -20.35 9.86 13.22
N LEU A 180 -19.92 9.62 14.46
CA LEU A 180 -19.08 8.48 14.82
C LEU A 180 -19.94 7.30 15.29
N LYS A 181 -20.33 6.44 14.36
CA LYS A 181 -21.11 5.21 14.63
C LYS A 181 -20.28 3.94 14.54
N THR A 182 -19.21 3.95 13.77
CA THR A 182 -18.39 2.75 13.51
C THR A 182 -16.92 3.09 13.46
N ILE A 183 -16.12 2.40 14.27
CA ILE A 183 -14.65 2.48 14.21
C ILE A 183 -14.10 1.22 13.58
N ILE A 184 -13.17 1.39 12.62
CA ILE A 184 -12.40 0.30 12.04
C ILE A 184 -10.98 0.28 12.59
N PHE A 185 -10.52 -0.88 13.05
CA PHE A 185 -9.15 -1.14 13.48
C PHE A 185 -8.39 -1.89 12.40
N LEU A 186 -7.25 -1.36 11.96
CA LEU A 186 -6.45 -1.87 10.84
C LEU A 186 -5.00 -2.10 11.26
N GLY A 187 -4.63 -3.34 11.46
CA GLY A 187 -3.25 -3.74 11.75
C GLY A 187 -2.36 -3.88 10.50
N GLY A 188 -2.94 -3.76 9.30
CA GLY A 188 -2.28 -4.11 8.04
C GLY A 188 -2.24 -5.62 7.80
N SER A 189 -1.58 -6.06 6.71
CA SER A 189 -1.55 -7.48 6.29
C SER A 189 -0.89 -8.43 7.30
N GLN A 190 0.06 -7.92 8.10
CA GLN A 190 0.78 -8.70 9.12
C GLN A 190 0.07 -8.67 10.49
N GLY A 191 -0.90 -7.78 10.66
CA GLY A 191 -1.50 -7.49 11.95
C GLY A 191 -0.65 -6.53 12.79
N ALA A 192 -1.23 -5.99 13.86
CA ALA A 192 -0.57 -5.09 14.80
C ALA A 192 -1.05 -5.36 16.23
N THR A 193 -0.32 -6.18 16.97
CA THR A 193 -0.70 -6.59 18.34
C THR A 193 -1.02 -5.40 19.25
N ALA A 194 -0.31 -4.27 19.11
CA ALA A 194 -0.60 -3.09 19.91
C ALA A 194 -1.96 -2.46 19.57
N ILE A 195 -2.33 -2.40 18.30
CA ILE A 195 -3.65 -1.92 17.86
C ILE A 195 -4.73 -2.91 18.30
N ASN A 196 -4.47 -4.21 18.16
CA ASN A 196 -5.39 -5.26 18.59
C ASN A 196 -5.66 -5.18 20.10
N ASN A 197 -4.61 -5.03 20.92
CA ASN A 197 -4.76 -4.89 22.38
C ASN A 197 -5.48 -3.58 22.75
N PHE A 198 -5.20 -2.50 22.05
CA PHE A 198 -5.89 -1.23 22.27
C PHE A 198 -7.38 -1.36 21.92
N ALA A 199 -7.73 -2.03 20.82
CA ALA A 199 -9.12 -2.28 20.44
C ALA A 199 -9.88 -3.04 21.55
N ILE A 200 -9.30 -4.12 22.08
CA ILE A 200 -9.89 -4.88 23.20
C ILE A 200 -10.05 -4.01 24.44
N LYS A 201 -9.03 -3.20 24.75
CA LYS A 201 -9.04 -2.33 25.95
C LYS A 201 -10.17 -1.31 25.93
N ILE A 202 -10.47 -0.71 24.78
CA ILE A 202 -11.51 0.32 24.65
C ILE A 202 -12.86 -0.22 24.20
N ALA A 203 -12.97 -1.50 23.84
CA ALA A 203 -14.21 -2.09 23.36
C ALA A 203 -15.40 -1.97 24.33
N PRO A 204 -15.26 -2.13 25.66
CA PRO A 204 -16.36 -1.89 26.60
C PRO A 204 -16.91 -0.47 26.54
N LEU A 205 -16.00 0.53 26.45
CA LEU A 205 -16.38 1.94 26.35
C LEU A 205 -17.07 2.27 25.01
N LEU A 206 -16.63 1.63 23.91
CA LEU A 206 -17.29 1.77 22.61
C LEU A 206 -18.70 1.18 22.65
N LYS A 207 -18.88 0.02 23.30
CA LYS A 207 -20.19 -0.60 23.49
C LYS A 207 -21.14 0.30 24.29
N GLU A 208 -20.69 0.89 25.39
CA GLU A 208 -21.47 1.86 26.19
C GLU A 208 -21.94 3.08 25.38
N LYS A 209 -21.13 3.49 24.41
CA LYS A 209 -21.44 4.61 23.52
C LYS A 209 -22.17 4.21 22.24
N ASN A 210 -22.58 2.95 22.10
CA ASN A 210 -23.22 2.38 20.92
C ASN A 210 -22.39 2.55 19.63
N ILE A 211 -21.05 2.48 19.74
CA ILE A 211 -20.13 2.56 18.59
C ILE A 211 -19.76 1.15 18.16
N ASN A 212 -20.05 0.82 16.90
CA ASN A 212 -19.74 -0.47 16.31
C ASN A 212 -18.24 -0.63 16.03
N ILE A 213 -17.79 -1.89 16.05
CA ILE A 213 -16.39 -2.24 15.81
C ILE A 213 -16.27 -3.11 14.56
N ILE A 214 -15.38 -2.69 13.65
CA ILE A 214 -14.84 -3.51 12.56
C ILE A 214 -13.36 -3.73 12.87
N HIS A 215 -12.86 -4.97 12.83
CA HIS A 215 -11.48 -5.24 13.26
C HIS A 215 -10.76 -6.22 12.34
N GLN A 216 -9.73 -5.71 11.64
CA GLN A 216 -8.73 -6.52 10.92
C GLN A 216 -7.55 -6.81 11.85
N THR A 217 -7.44 -8.03 12.32
CA THR A 217 -6.47 -8.43 13.35
C THR A 217 -5.12 -8.89 12.81
N GLY A 218 -5.08 -9.31 11.54
CA GLY A 218 -3.98 -10.12 10.99
C GLY A 218 -4.09 -11.60 11.36
N LYS A 219 -3.49 -12.47 10.55
CA LYS A 219 -3.60 -13.93 10.67
C LYS A 219 -3.14 -14.46 12.04
N ASN A 220 -2.04 -13.90 12.57
CA ASN A 220 -1.42 -14.43 13.78
C ASN A 220 -2.25 -14.21 15.06
N ASP A 221 -3.05 -13.15 15.10
CA ASP A 221 -3.73 -12.70 16.33
C ASP A 221 -5.25 -12.94 16.28
N TYR A 222 -5.77 -13.37 15.14
CA TYR A 222 -7.21 -13.52 14.91
C TYR A 222 -7.93 -14.36 15.97
N LYS A 223 -7.41 -15.56 16.24
CA LYS A 223 -8.05 -16.46 17.21
C LYS A 223 -8.10 -15.85 18.61
N ARG A 224 -6.97 -15.28 19.08
CA ARG A 224 -6.87 -14.64 20.40
C ARG A 224 -7.88 -13.49 20.52
N ILE A 225 -7.89 -12.57 19.57
CA ILE A 225 -8.73 -11.38 19.61
C ILE A 225 -10.21 -11.74 19.52
N LYS A 226 -10.57 -12.75 18.72
CA LYS A 226 -11.94 -13.26 18.64
C LYS A 226 -12.43 -13.79 19.99
N GLU A 227 -11.60 -14.55 20.71
CA GLU A 227 -11.94 -15.04 22.06
C GLU A 227 -12.03 -13.90 23.09
N GLU A 228 -11.18 -12.87 23.00
CA GLU A 228 -11.28 -11.71 23.91
C GLU A 228 -12.61 -10.95 23.72
N TYR A 229 -13.05 -10.68 22.49
CA TYR A 229 -14.37 -10.08 22.26
C TYR A 229 -15.52 -10.96 22.77
N LYS A 230 -15.42 -12.28 22.62
CA LYS A 230 -16.40 -13.22 23.15
C LYS A 230 -16.49 -13.16 24.68
N LYS A 231 -15.34 -13.12 25.39
CA LYS A 231 -15.29 -12.95 26.86
C LYS A 231 -15.94 -11.65 27.32
N LEU A 232 -15.77 -10.58 26.56
CA LEU A 232 -16.38 -9.27 26.84
C LEU A 232 -17.86 -9.22 26.48
N ASN A 233 -18.41 -10.25 25.85
CA ASN A 233 -19.78 -10.28 25.30
C ASN A 233 -20.06 -9.07 24.39
N ILE A 234 -19.12 -8.80 23.44
CA ILE A 234 -19.21 -7.71 22.47
C ILE A 234 -19.25 -8.31 21.07
N GLU A 235 -20.30 -7.98 20.33
CA GLU A 235 -20.43 -8.36 18.92
C GLU A 235 -19.60 -7.43 18.05
N VAL A 236 -18.75 -8.02 17.18
CA VAL A 236 -17.87 -7.27 16.31
C VAL A 236 -17.77 -7.91 14.92
N LYS A 237 -17.55 -7.10 13.89
CA LYS A 237 -17.14 -7.60 12.57
C LYS A 237 -15.62 -7.81 12.57
N ILE A 238 -15.19 -9.04 12.82
CA ILE A 238 -13.76 -9.40 12.91
C ILE A 238 -13.32 -10.27 11.74
N PHE A 239 -12.11 -10.04 11.21
CA PHE A 239 -11.46 -10.87 10.20
C PHE A 239 -9.93 -10.77 10.32
N ASP A 240 -9.23 -11.76 9.79
CA ASP A 240 -7.77 -11.81 9.78
C ASP A 240 -7.18 -10.96 8.64
N PHE A 241 -7.64 -11.22 7.42
CA PHE A 241 -7.21 -10.54 6.19
C PHE A 241 -8.35 -10.50 5.17
N THR A 242 -8.34 -9.50 4.31
CA THR A 242 -9.25 -9.42 3.16
C THR A 242 -8.59 -8.71 1.99
N THR A 243 -8.90 -9.11 0.78
CA THR A 243 -8.57 -8.39 -0.45
C THR A 243 -9.60 -7.30 -0.80
N ASN A 244 -10.76 -7.30 -0.12
CA ASN A 244 -11.84 -6.33 -0.30
C ASN A 244 -11.93 -5.38 0.91
N ILE A 245 -10.81 -4.73 1.26
CA ILE A 245 -10.75 -3.84 2.43
C ILE A 245 -11.63 -2.59 2.25
N LEU A 246 -11.84 -2.15 1.01
CA LEU A 246 -12.67 -0.99 0.68
C LEU A 246 -14.09 -1.11 1.25
N GLU A 247 -14.70 -2.28 1.17
CA GLU A 247 -16.04 -2.53 1.71
C GLU A 247 -16.14 -2.19 3.20
N TYR A 248 -15.14 -2.59 3.97
CA TYR A 248 -15.10 -2.36 5.41
C TYR A 248 -14.73 -0.92 5.78
N MET A 249 -13.77 -0.34 5.07
CA MET A 249 -13.40 1.08 5.25
C MET A 249 -14.59 2.01 4.93
N ASN A 250 -15.38 1.67 3.91
CA ASN A 250 -16.55 2.47 3.53
C ASN A 250 -17.66 2.47 4.60
N LYS A 251 -17.80 1.39 5.35
CA LYS A 251 -18.77 1.28 6.46
C LYS A 251 -18.35 2.03 7.73
N ALA A 252 -17.06 2.40 7.83
CA ALA A 252 -16.52 3.06 9.00
C ALA A 252 -16.65 4.59 8.93
N ASP A 253 -16.68 5.21 10.10
CA ASP A 253 -16.71 6.67 10.28
C ASP A 253 -15.39 7.19 10.83
N PHE A 254 -14.59 6.33 11.45
CA PHE A 254 -13.25 6.62 11.93
C PHE A 254 -12.36 5.38 11.82
N ALA A 255 -11.07 5.57 11.55
CA ALA A 255 -10.10 4.48 11.49
C ALA A 255 -9.02 4.62 12.57
N ILE A 256 -8.58 3.47 13.13
CA ILE A 256 -7.39 3.37 13.96
C ILE A 256 -6.44 2.42 13.24
N SER A 257 -5.30 2.95 12.74
CA SER A 257 -4.48 2.24 11.77
C SER A 257 -2.99 2.45 11.95
N ARG A 258 -2.17 1.53 11.42
CA ARG A 258 -0.78 1.86 11.09
C ARG A 258 -0.74 2.89 9.96
N SER A 259 0.31 3.72 9.94
CA SER A 259 0.54 4.75 8.91
C SER A 259 1.38 4.23 7.73
N GLY A 260 1.07 3.02 7.26
CA GLY A 260 1.58 2.54 5.98
C GLY A 260 1.03 3.41 4.84
N ALA A 261 1.88 3.80 3.90
CA ALA A 261 1.52 4.79 2.90
C ALA A 261 0.21 4.47 2.16
N SER A 262 0.04 3.27 1.61
CA SER A 262 -1.19 2.94 0.85
C SER A 262 -2.45 3.05 1.69
N THR A 263 -2.45 2.48 2.90
CA THR A 263 -3.62 2.56 3.79
C THR A 263 -3.95 4.01 4.15
N LEU A 264 -2.93 4.82 4.44
CA LEU A 264 -3.10 6.24 4.73
C LEU A 264 -3.76 6.98 3.57
N TRP A 265 -3.26 6.80 2.34
CA TRP A 265 -3.81 7.44 1.16
C TRP A 265 -5.19 6.89 0.77
N GLU A 266 -5.46 5.60 0.97
CA GLU A 266 -6.77 4.97 0.77
C GLU A 266 -7.83 5.52 1.74
N LEU A 267 -7.50 5.65 3.03
CA LEU A 267 -8.36 6.28 4.04
C LEU A 267 -8.64 7.74 3.68
N SER A 268 -7.60 8.48 3.30
CA SER A 268 -7.73 9.89 2.90
C SER A 268 -8.62 10.05 1.66
N ALA A 269 -8.47 9.17 0.65
CA ALA A 269 -9.30 9.19 -0.55
C ALA A 269 -10.78 8.93 -0.27
N LEU A 270 -11.09 8.12 0.73
CA LEU A 270 -12.44 7.90 1.21
C LEU A 270 -13.00 9.09 2.03
N GLY A 271 -12.18 10.05 2.41
CA GLY A 271 -12.50 11.07 3.40
C GLY A 271 -12.71 10.45 4.79
N LEU A 272 -12.06 9.35 5.12
CA LEU A 272 -12.20 8.64 6.39
C LEU A 272 -11.15 9.15 7.41
N PRO A 273 -11.56 9.92 8.44
CA PRO A 273 -10.66 10.40 9.48
C PRO A 273 -9.98 9.26 10.21
N ALA A 274 -8.74 9.47 10.65
CA ALA A 274 -7.99 8.40 11.29
C ALA A 274 -7.09 8.86 12.45
N LEU A 275 -6.91 7.94 13.41
CA LEU A 275 -5.80 7.93 14.34
C LEU A 275 -4.71 7.01 13.78
N TYR A 276 -3.56 7.56 13.44
CA TYR A 276 -2.41 6.79 13.01
C TYR A 276 -1.50 6.43 14.17
N ILE A 277 -1.07 5.16 14.17
CA ILE A 277 -0.15 4.58 15.16
C ILE A 277 1.05 4.02 14.41
N PRO A 278 2.10 4.83 14.17
CA PRO A 278 3.28 4.38 13.42
C PRO A 278 3.90 3.13 14.02
N TYR A 279 4.39 2.22 13.16
CA TYR A 279 5.14 1.06 13.61
C TYR A 279 6.52 1.51 14.11
N PRO A 280 6.88 1.25 15.38
CA PRO A 280 8.07 1.82 16.01
C PRO A 280 9.39 1.31 15.39
N PHE A 281 9.36 0.14 14.75
CA PHE A 281 10.53 -0.45 14.10
C PHE A 281 10.53 -0.27 12.57
N ALA A 282 9.71 0.66 12.07
CA ALA A 282 9.71 1.01 10.66
C ALA A 282 11.06 1.58 10.24
N ALA A 283 11.61 1.09 9.13
CA ALA A 283 12.91 1.55 8.64
C ALA A 283 12.94 3.07 8.47
N ALA A 284 13.94 3.73 9.05
CA ALA A 284 14.07 5.18 9.07
C ALA A 284 12.79 5.91 9.54
N ASN A 285 12.00 5.28 10.41
CA ASN A 285 10.76 5.82 10.96
C ASN A 285 9.75 6.31 9.88
N HIS A 286 9.77 5.69 8.69
CA HIS A 286 9.00 6.16 7.54
C HIS A 286 7.49 6.24 7.83
N GLN A 287 6.94 5.39 8.71
CA GLN A 287 5.51 5.45 9.03
C GLN A 287 5.13 6.74 9.77
N TYR A 288 5.97 7.23 10.67
CA TYR A 288 5.75 8.53 11.29
C TYR A 288 5.75 9.65 10.25
N PHE A 289 6.76 9.66 9.38
CA PHE A 289 6.87 10.69 8.34
C PHE A 289 5.79 10.57 7.27
N ASN A 290 5.25 9.37 7.00
CA ASN A 290 4.11 9.19 6.11
C ASN A 290 2.87 9.95 6.61
N ALA A 291 2.61 9.96 7.93
CA ALA A 291 1.44 10.63 8.50
C ALA A 291 1.68 12.11 8.84
N LYS A 292 2.96 12.53 8.89
CA LYS A 292 3.32 13.86 9.38
C LYS A 292 2.66 15.00 8.60
N PHE A 293 2.54 14.90 7.28
CA PHE A 293 1.91 15.95 6.47
C PHE A 293 0.42 16.11 6.79
N LEU A 294 -0.29 15.00 7.03
CA LEU A 294 -1.69 15.07 7.47
C LEU A 294 -1.82 15.66 8.88
N LEU A 295 -0.86 15.33 9.76
CA LEU A 295 -0.83 15.89 11.11
C LEU A 295 -0.57 17.39 11.08
N ASP A 296 0.38 17.85 10.27
CA ASP A 296 0.74 19.27 10.14
C ASP A 296 -0.44 20.11 9.60
N ASP A 297 -1.30 19.49 8.77
CA ASP A 297 -2.52 20.10 8.24
C ASP A 297 -3.77 19.83 9.11
N ASN A 298 -3.61 19.24 10.31
CA ASN A 298 -4.72 18.84 11.21
C ASN A 298 -5.75 17.88 10.58
N LEU A 299 -5.32 17.03 9.65
CA LEU A 299 -6.16 16.07 8.93
C LEU A 299 -6.15 14.65 9.54
N CYS A 300 -5.42 14.44 10.62
CA CYS A 300 -5.40 13.17 11.34
C CYS A 300 -5.00 13.37 12.80
N LEU A 301 -5.25 12.33 13.60
CA LEU A 301 -4.61 12.15 14.90
C LEU A 301 -3.38 11.24 14.73
N LEU A 302 -2.36 11.46 15.54
CA LEU A 302 -1.15 10.62 15.56
C LEU A 302 -0.71 10.38 17.00
N LYS A 303 -0.51 9.12 17.34
CA LYS A 303 0.00 8.70 18.66
C LYS A 303 1.05 7.61 18.50
N LYS A 304 2.04 7.62 19.37
CA LYS A 304 2.98 6.51 19.45
C LYS A 304 2.30 5.28 20.09
N GLN A 305 2.81 4.12 19.77
CA GLN A 305 2.27 2.86 20.28
C GLN A 305 2.30 2.77 21.82
N GLU A 306 3.31 3.34 22.47
CA GLU A 306 3.50 3.39 23.92
C GLU A 306 2.46 4.30 24.62
N ASP A 307 1.87 5.23 23.89
CA ASP A 307 0.91 6.22 24.40
C ASP A 307 -0.55 5.75 24.27
N LEU A 308 -0.81 4.50 23.87
CA LEU A 308 -2.15 3.96 23.70
C LEU A 308 -2.81 3.64 25.05
N LYS A 309 -3.42 4.67 25.62
CA LYS A 309 -4.22 4.58 26.84
C LYS A 309 -5.71 4.80 26.54
N THR A 310 -6.58 4.49 27.48
CA THR A 310 -8.04 4.68 27.34
C THR A 310 -8.44 6.11 27.05
N GLU A 311 -7.71 7.09 27.56
CA GLU A 311 -7.92 8.52 27.35
C GLU A 311 -7.76 8.94 25.89
N VAL A 312 -7.10 8.13 25.07
CA VAL A 312 -7.02 8.36 23.61
C VAL A 312 -8.40 8.29 22.97
N LEU A 313 -9.33 7.50 23.53
CA LEU A 313 -10.70 7.44 23.03
C LEU A 313 -11.41 8.79 23.21
N GLU A 314 -11.20 9.50 24.31
CA GLU A 314 -11.79 10.83 24.52
C GLU A 314 -11.32 11.82 23.44
N ASN A 315 -10.03 11.77 23.07
CA ASN A 315 -9.52 12.60 21.98
C ASN A 315 -10.24 12.30 20.66
N ILE A 316 -10.51 11.00 20.38
CA ILE A 316 -11.25 10.59 19.16
C ILE A 316 -12.70 11.10 19.22
N LEU A 317 -13.36 10.96 20.36
CA LEU A 317 -14.76 11.37 20.56
C LEU A 317 -14.94 12.89 20.45
N ASN A 318 -13.94 13.66 20.86
CA ASN A 318 -13.94 15.12 20.81
C ASN A 318 -13.43 15.67 19.47
N THR A 319 -13.05 14.80 18.52
CA THR A 319 -12.55 15.24 17.21
C THR A 319 -13.70 15.64 16.31
N ASN A 320 -13.59 16.79 15.66
CA ASN A 320 -14.52 17.19 14.60
C ASN A 320 -14.24 16.36 13.33
N ILE A 321 -14.82 15.15 13.26
CA ILE A 321 -14.61 14.22 12.15
C ILE A 321 -15.18 14.75 10.83
N GLU A 322 -16.19 15.63 10.88
CA GLU A 322 -16.80 16.20 9.68
C GLU A 322 -15.84 17.15 8.96
N ASP A 323 -15.20 18.03 9.69
CA ASP A 323 -14.23 18.97 9.12
C ASP A 323 -13.00 18.23 8.57
N ILE A 324 -12.48 17.25 9.33
CA ILE A 324 -11.38 16.42 8.83
C ILE A 324 -11.80 15.68 7.55
N SER A 325 -12.98 15.09 7.53
CA SER A 325 -13.49 14.37 6.37
C SER A 325 -13.61 15.25 5.12
N LYS A 326 -14.19 16.45 5.25
CA LYS A 326 -14.29 17.44 4.17
C LYS A 326 -12.93 17.85 3.64
N ASN A 327 -12.00 18.16 4.55
CA ASN A 327 -10.66 18.61 4.19
C ASN A 327 -9.83 17.49 3.53
N LEU A 328 -9.93 16.25 3.99
CA LEU A 328 -9.32 15.09 3.31
C LEU A 328 -9.83 14.96 1.87
N ILE A 329 -11.15 15.06 1.67
CA ILE A 329 -11.77 14.97 0.35
C ILE A 329 -11.25 16.07 -0.60
N SER A 330 -11.09 17.29 -0.11
CA SER A 330 -10.63 18.41 -0.92
C SER A 330 -9.13 18.39 -1.20
N SER A 331 -8.32 17.79 -0.33
CA SER A 331 -6.86 17.79 -0.43
C SER A 331 -6.29 16.65 -1.29
N ILE A 332 -7.04 15.56 -1.53
CA ILE A 332 -6.54 14.39 -2.22
C ILE A 332 -6.96 14.36 -3.71
N SER A 333 -5.98 14.34 -4.59
CA SER A 333 -6.22 14.30 -6.04
C SER A 333 -6.74 12.93 -6.50
N LYS A 334 -7.80 12.94 -7.32
CA LYS A 334 -8.44 11.73 -7.88
C LYS A 334 -7.68 11.10 -9.05
N ASN A 335 -6.73 11.81 -9.66
CA ASN A 335 -6.14 11.41 -10.94
C ASN A 335 -4.67 10.97 -10.84
N GLY A 336 -4.17 10.63 -9.65
CA GLY A 336 -2.75 10.32 -9.44
C GLY A 336 -2.24 9.20 -10.36
N VAL A 337 -2.93 8.07 -10.39
CA VAL A 337 -2.54 6.94 -11.26
C VAL A 337 -2.59 7.31 -12.74
N VAL A 338 -3.59 8.11 -13.16
CA VAL A 338 -3.77 8.56 -14.55
C VAL A 338 -2.59 9.44 -14.96
N LYS A 339 -2.25 10.46 -14.16
CA LYS A 339 -1.13 11.38 -14.42
C LYS A 339 0.20 10.64 -14.53
N ILE A 340 0.48 9.69 -13.60
CA ILE A 340 1.71 8.89 -13.61
C ILE A 340 1.79 8.05 -14.89
N VAL A 341 0.70 7.39 -15.27
CA VAL A 341 0.66 6.58 -16.48
C VAL A 341 0.77 7.44 -17.74
N ASP A 342 0.14 8.62 -17.79
CA ASP A 342 0.31 9.57 -18.89
C ASP A 342 1.78 9.97 -19.08
N LYS A 343 2.45 10.30 -17.97
CA LYS A 343 3.86 10.68 -17.98
C LYS A 343 4.79 9.55 -18.41
N ILE A 344 4.50 8.30 -18.01
CA ILE A 344 5.26 7.13 -18.45
C ILE A 344 5.07 6.89 -19.95
N LEU A 345 3.88 7.16 -20.49
CA LEU A 345 3.53 6.87 -21.88
C LEU A 345 3.92 7.98 -22.87
N SER A 346 4.16 9.21 -22.38
CA SER A 346 4.73 10.32 -23.16
C SER A 346 6.22 10.05 -23.46
#